data_ba48765eb3aa85b5232e1047ca80a3ff
#
_entry.id   ba48765eb3aa85b5232e1047ca80a3ff
#
_cell.length_a   1.000
_cell.length_b   1.000
_cell.length_c   1.000
_cell.angle_alpha   90.00
_cell.angle_beta   90.00
_cell.angle_gamma   90.00
#
_symmetry.space_group_name_H-M   'P 1'
#
loop_
_entity.id
_entity.type
_entity.pdbx_description
1 polymer ?
#
loop_
_entity_poly.entity_id
_entity_poly.type
_entity_poly.pdbx_seq_one_letter_code
_entity_poly.pdbx_strand_id
1 'polypeptide(L)'
;ERLAQAQQLVDEGPDKPLLDLLFLDAKNGLVVGAYGLAFVTHDGGLSWKSIRSRIDNPSGLHLYSIERMGADLFVAGEQGTLLRSSDEGQTFESLASPYEGTTFGLQATDSGSILAFGLRGKAFESKDRGDTWQRLDTLQPVTLTSGLRLDDGSVLLADESGRVLRFADGDTKASVLQVTQPSYFTG
;
A
#
# COMPACT_ATOMS: atom_id res chain seq x y z
N GLU A 1 25.39 3.37 -15.13
CA GLU A 1 24.37 3.89 -14.19
C GLU A 1 23.93 2.86 -13.17
N ARG A 2 23.39 1.68 -13.55
CA ARG A 2 22.90 0.65 -12.62
C ARG A 2 23.97 0.12 -11.64
N LEU A 3 25.20 -0.07 -12.11
CA LEU A 3 26.30 -0.55 -11.26
C LEU A 3 26.71 0.50 -10.21
N ALA A 4 26.72 1.77 -10.60
CA ALA A 4 27.02 2.88 -9.70
C ALA A 4 25.94 3.05 -8.63
N GLN A 5 24.66 2.93 -8.98
CA GLN A 5 23.56 2.95 -8.03
C GLN A 5 23.60 1.78 -7.05
N ALA A 6 23.90 0.56 -7.55
CA ALA A 6 24.05 -0.60 -6.68
C ALA A 6 25.23 -0.47 -5.72
N GLN A 7 26.37 0.06 -6.20
CA GLN A 7 27.54 0.34 -5.37
C GLN A 7 27.23 1.40 -4.32
N GLN A 8 26.55 2.47 -4.68
CA GLN A 8 26.12 3.50 -3.73
C GLN A 8 25.25 2.92 -2.61
N LEU A 9 24.28 2.03 -2.92
CA LEU A 9 23.45 1.36 -1.91
C LEU A 9 24.29 0.50 -0.95
N VAL A 10 25.33 -0.15 -1.45
CA VAL A 10 26.27 -0.93 -0.62
C VAL A 10 27.11 -0.02 0.27
N ASP A 11 27.62 1.09 -0.27
CA ASP A 11 28.49 2.03 0.44
C ASP A 11 27.72 2.81 1.53
N GLU A 12 26.44 3.11 1.29
CA GLU A 12 25.54 3.77 2.25
C GLU A 12 25.09 2.80 3.38
N GLY A 13 25.22 1.50 3.18
CA GLY A 13 24.84 0.50 4.16
C GLY A 13 23.32 0.24 4.25
N PRO A 14 22.85 -0.53 5.25
CA PRO A 14 21.46 -0.97 5.37
C PRO A 14 20.58 0.10 6.06
N ASP A 15 20.61 1.33 5.57
CA ASP A 15 19.88 2.48 6.12
C ASP A 15 18.50 2.72 5.46
N LYS A 16 18.18 1.95 4.42
CA LYS A 16 16.95 2.12 3.63
C LYS A 16 15.97 0.98 3.91
N PRO A 17 14.91 1.24 4.71
CA PRO A 17 13.96 0.19 5.08
C PRO A 17 13.15 -0.29 3.88
N LEU A 18 12.93 -1.61 3.84
CA LEU A 18 11.85 -2.22 3.10
C LEU A 18 10.59 -2.11 3.95
N LEU A 19 9.47 -1.71 3.35
CA LEU A 19 8.27 -1.27 4.09
C LEU A 19 7.10 -2.22 3.93
N ASP A 20 6.99 -2.91 2.77
CA ASP A 20 5.94 -3.89 2.55
C ASP A 20 6.40 -4.99 1.58
N LEU A 21 5.80 -6.17 1.73
CA LEU A 21 6.16 -7.39 1.04
C LEU A 21 4.91 -8.18 0.64
N LEU A 22 4.83 -8.57 -0.62
CA LEU A 22 3.76 -9.40 -1.16
C LEU A 22 4.33 -10.62 -1.89
N PHE A 23 3.88 -11.81 -1.52
CA PHE A 23 4.11 -13.03 -2.31
C PHE A 23 2.85 -13.38 -3.10
N LEU A 24 3.03 -13.58 -4.41
CA LEU A 24 1.97 -14.01 -5.33
C LEU A 24 1.75 -15.52 -5.25
N ASP A 25 2.83 -16.25 -5.00
CA ASP A 25 2.91 -17.68 -4.78
C ASP A 25 4.18 -18.03 -3.99
N ALA A 26 4.50 -19.32 -3.82
CA ALA A 26 5.67 -19.78 -3.06
C ALA A 26 7.03 -19.33 -3.64
N LYS A 27 7.09 -18.86 -4.88
CA LYS A 27 8.33 -18.47 -5.55
C LYS A 27 8.38 -17.00 -5.94
N ASN A 28 7.25 -16.44 -6.32
CA ASN A 28 7.17 -15.09 -6.87
C ASN A 28 6.71 -14.11 -5.80
N GLY A 29 7.53 -13.11 -5.54
CA GLY A 29 7.25 -12.08 -4.55
C GLY A 29 7.84 -10.73 -4.95
N LEU A 30 7.27 -9.69 -4.36
CA LEU A 30 7.69 -8.31 -4.53
C LEU A 30 7.90 -7.68 -3.16
N VAL A 31 8.85 -6.76 -3.07
CA VAL A 31 9.09 -5.94 -1.89
C VAL A 31 9.28 -4.49 -2.33
N VAL A 32 8.68 -3.57 -1.59
CA VAL A 32 8.79 -2.13 -1.81
C VAL A 32 9.30 -1.43 -0.56
N GLY A 33 9.82 -0.21 -0.71
CA GLY A 33 10.39 0.48 0.43
C GLY A 33 10.76 1.93 0.19
N ALA A 34 11.61 2.42 1.09
CA ALA A 34 12.08 3.80 1.08
C ALA A 34 12.86 4.12 -0.20
N TYR A 35 12.86 5.41 -0.57
CA TYR A 35 13.61 5.94 -1.73
C TYR A 35 13.29 5.25 -3.06
N GLY A 36 12.05 4.75 -3.21
CA GLY A 36 11.62 4.04 -4.41
C GLY A 36 12.28 2.67 -4.58
N LEU A 37 12.75 2.06 -3.50
CA LEU A 37 13.25 0.69 -3.54
C LEU A 37 12.12 -0.26 -3.92
N ALA A 38 12.40 -1.12 -4.91
CA ALA A 38 11.49 -2.18 -5.31
C ALA A 38 12.29 -3.33 -5.91
N PHE A 39 11.97 -4.54 -5.47
CA PHE A 39 12.63 -5.76 -5.91
C PHE A 39 11.61 -6.87 -6.13
N VAL A 40 11.96 -7.81 -7.00
CA VAL A 40 11.20 -9.04 -7.24
C VAL A 40 12.07 -10.26 -6.98
N THR A 41 11.44 -11.32 -6.52
CA THR A 41 12.03 -12.67 -6.44
C THR A 41 11.21 -13.62 -7.30
N HIS A 42 11.89 -14.66 -7.83
CA HIS A 42 11.27 -15.78 -8.56
C HIS A 42 11.72 -17.15 -8.01
N ASP A 43 12.36 -17.13 -6.85
CA ASP A 43 12.96 -18.32 -6.22
C ASP A 43 12.63 -18.42 -4.72
N GLY A 44 11.52 -17.79 -4.28
CA GLY A 44 11.06 -17.83 -2.90
C GLY A 44 11.87 -16.95 -1.96
N GLY A 45 12.49 -15.89 -2.49
CA GLY A 45 13.25 -14.93 -1.69
C GLY A 45 14.73 -15.27 -1.53
N LEU A 46 15.23 -16.32 -2.20
CA LEU A 46 16.66 -16.67 -2.17
C LEU A 46 17.50 -15.62 -2.93
N SER A 47 16.96 -15.05 -3.98
CA SER A 47 17.55 -13.91 -4.69
C SER A 47 16.52 -12.85 -5.05
N TRP A 48 16.97 -11.60 -5.12
CA TRP A 48 16.13 -10.44 -5.42
C TRP A 48 16.74 -9.59 -6.53
N LYS A 49 15.88 -9.12 -7.45
CA LYS A 49 16.28 -8.27 -8.57
C LYS A 49 15.55 -6.95 -8.49
N SER A 50 16.29 -5.84 -8.58
CA SER A 50 15.68 -4.50 -8.61
C SER A 50 14.84 -4.30 -9.87
N ILE A 51 13.63 -3.78 -9.66
CA ILE A 51 12.70 -3.36 -10.73
C ILE A 51 12.51 -1.84 -10.75
N ARG A 52 13.32 -1.06 -10.02
CA ARG A 52 13.21 0.39 -9.92
C ARG A 52 13.05 1.09 -11.28
N SER A 53 13.76 0.62 -12.32
CA SER A 53 13.68 1.21 -13.67
C SER A 53 12.38 0.84 -14.43
N ARG A 54 11.52 0.02 -13.85
CA ARG A 54 10.24 -0.42 -14.41
C ARG A 54 9.05 0.12 -13.64
N ILE A 55 9.31 1.01 -12.68
CA ILE A 55 8.32 1.68 -11.85
C ILE A 55 8.32 3.16 -12.23
N ASP A 56 7.16 3.72 -12.54
CA ASP A 56 6.98 5.13 -12.81
C ASP A 56 7.04 5.96 -11.50
N ASN A 57 8.24 6.01 -10.93
CA ASN A 57 8.57 6.77 -9.71
C ASN A 57 9.92 7.49 -9.91
N PRO A 58 9.99 8.47 -10.83
CA PRO A 58 11.24 9.14 -11.18
C PRO A 58 11.86 9.93 -10.02
N SER A 59 11.04 10.44 -9.12
CA SER A 59 11.49 11.19 -7.93
C SER A 59 12.02 10.29 -6.81
N GLY A 60 11.86 8.97 -6.91
CA GLY A 60 12.29 8.02 -5.87
C GLY A 60 11.53 8.18 -4.56
N LEU A 61 10.24 8.50 -4.62
CA LEU A 61 9.37 8.65 -3.47
C LEU A 61 9.24 7.32 -2.71
N HIS A 62 9.00 7.39 -1.40
CA HIS A 62 8.83 6.20 -0.59
C HIS A 62 7.57 5.45 -0.99
N LEU A 63 7.68 4.11 -1.08
CA LEU A 63 6.60 3.19 -1.41
C LEU A 63 6.25 2.42 -0.13
N TYR A 64 5.03 2.65 0.41
CA TYR A 64 4.65 2.18 1.73
C TYR A 64 3.88 0.88 1.73
N SER A 65 3.11 0.61 0.68
CA SER A 65 2.25 -0.57 0.63
C SER A 65 2.18 -1.16 -0.76
N ILE A 66 2.07 -2.48 -0.82
CA ILE A 66 1.78 -3.24 -2.03
C ILE A 66 0.62 -4.19 -1.77
N GLU A 67 -0.38 -4.21 -2.65
CA GLU A 67 -1.58 -5.02 -2.49
C GLU A 67 -1.99 -5.65 -3.83
N ARG A 68 -2.60 -6.83 -3.76
CA ARG A 68 -3.14 -7.55 -4.92
C ARG A 68 -4.66 -7.47 -4.95
N MET A 69 -5.21 -7.04 -6.09
CA MET A 69 -6.64 -7.10 -6.36
C MET A 69 -6.88 -7.84 -7.68
N GLY A 70 -7.37 -9.05 -7.60
CA GLY A 70 -7.52 -9.92 -8.77
C GLY A 70 -6.19 -10.26 -9.44
N ALA A 71 -6.02 -9.85 -10.70
CA ALA A 71 -4.77 -10.01 -11.46
C ALA A 71 -3.82 -8.81 -11.31
N ASP A 72 -4.32 -7.67 -10.83
CA ASP A 72 -3.53 -6.45 -10.73
C ASP A 72 -2.81 -6.34 -9.38
N LEU A 73 -1.66 -5.66 -9.41
CA LEU A 73 -0.93 -5.25 -8.23
C LEU A 73 -0.96 -3.74 -8.13
N PHE A 74 -1.13 -3.25 -6.90
CA PHE A 74 -1.14 -1.82 -6.60
C PHE A 74 -0.03 -1.49 -5.63
N VAL A 75 0.59 -0.33 -5.81
CA VAL A 75 1.58 0.21 -4.88
C VAL A 75 1.16 1.62 -4.50
N ALA A 76 1.25 1.94 -3.22
CA ALA A 76 0.97 3.27 -2.70
C ALA A 76 2.19 3.86 -1.99
N GLY A 77 2.28 5.20 -1.98
CA GLY A 77 3.43 5.91 -1.44
C GLY A 77 3.18 7.36 -1.08
N GLU A 78 4.26 8.11 -1.08
CA GLU A 78 4.27 9.54 -0.77
C GLU A 78 3.70 10.38 -1.92
N GLN A 79 3.26 11.60 -1.57
CA GLN A 79 2.91 12.67 -2.51
C GLN A 79 1.95 12.21 -3.61
N GLY A 80 0.94 11.42 -3.24
CA GLY A 80 -0.04 10.93 -4.19
C GLY A 80 0.44 9.77 -5.07
N THR A 81 1.57 9.16 -4.76
CA THR A 81 2.05 8.00 -5.51
C THR A 81 1.06 6.84 -5.39
N LEU A 82 0.42 6.52 -6.51
CA LEU A 82 -0.38 5.32 -6.72
C LEU A 82 0.02 4.71 -8.05
N LEU A 83 0.38 3.44 -8.04
CA LEU A 83 0.88 2.72 -9.19
C LEU A 83 0.10 1.43 -9.37
N ARG A 84 -0.04 0.98 -10.62
CA ARG A 84 -0.69 -0.29 -10.97
C ARG A 84 0.20 -1.10 -11.89
N SER A 85 0.25 -2.39 -11.66
CA SER A 85 0.79 -3.38 -12.57
C SER A 85 -0.33 -4.31 -13.03
N SER A 86 -0.42 -4.54 -14.35
CA SER A 86 -1.33 -5.53 -14.96
C SER A 86 -0.56 -6.70 -15.58
N ASP A 87 0.74 -6.84 -15.26
CA ASP A 87 1.67 -7.80 -15.83
C ASP A 87 2.45 -8.56 -14.75
N GLU A 88 1.78 -8.88 -13.64
CA GLU A 88 2.32 -9.62 -12.50
C GLU A 88 3.56 -8.95 -11.86
N GLY A 89 3.59 -7.61 -11.85
CA GLY A 89 4.66 -6.83 -11.22
C GLY A 89 5.92 -6.64 -12.09
N GLN A 90 5.84 -6.91 -13.39
CA GLN A 90 6.97 -6.67 -14.28
C GLN A 90 7.16 -5.17 -14.55
N THR A 91 6.06 -4.43 -14.70
CA THR A 91 6.06 -2.97 -14.84
C THR A 91 4.96 -2.34 -14.00
N PHE A 92 5.17 -1.10 -13.56
CA PHE A 92 4.19 -0.32 -12.83
C PHE A 92 4.00 1.05 -13.46
N GLU A 93 2.76 1.38 -13.80
CA GLU A 93 2.36 2.68 -14.35
C GLU A 93 1.68 3.55 -13.29
N SER A 94 1.82 4.85 -13.40
CA SER A 94 1.20 5.82 -12.51
C SER A 94 -0.30 5.89 -12.74
N LEU A 95 -1.06 5.93 -11.65
CA LEU A 95 -2.51 6.19 -11.65
C LEU A 95 -2.78 7.63 -11.23
N ALA A 96 -3.95 8.16 -11.64
CA ALA A 96 -4.45 9.42 -11.13
C ALA A 96 -4.82 9.26 -9.64
N SER A 97 -4.08 9.93 -8.76
CA SER A 97 -4.33 9.86 -7.32
C SER A 97 -5.47 10.79 -6.92
N PRO A 98 -6.40 10.35 -6.06
CA PRO A 98 -7.44 11.21 -5.49
C PRO A 98 -6.94 12.16 -4.40
N TYR A 99 -5.67 12.03 -4.00
CA TYR A 99 -5.06 12.77 -2.91
C TYR A 99 -3.56 12.96 -3.11
N GLU A 100 -3.05 14.18 -2.98
CA GLU A 100 -1.63 14.52 -3.16
C GLU A 100 -0.77 14.26 -1.90
N GLY A 101 -1.34 13.74 -0.83
CA GLY A 101 -0.61 13.37 0.38
C GLY A 101 -0.17 11.91 0.39
N THR A 102 0.38 11.49 1.54
CA THR A 102 0.88 10.11 1.70
C THR A 102 -0.26 9.12 1.91
N THR A 103 -0.25 8.06 1.13
CA THR A 103 -1.04 6.84 1.31
C THR A 103 -0.16 5.79 1.98
N PHE A 104 -0.53 5.38 3.20
CA PHE A 104 0.25 4.43 4.00
C PHE A 104 -0.16 2.97 3.77
N GLY A 105 -1.38 2.74 3.33
CA GLY A 105 -1.87 1.38 3.13
C GLY A 105 -2.87 1.24 2.00
N LEU A 106 -2.88 0.04 1.46
CA LEU A 106 -3.85 -0.47 0.49
C LEU A 106 -4.55 -1.68 1.09
N GLN A 107 -5.81 -1.89 0.74
CA GLN A 107 -6.55 -3.09 1.14
C GLN A 107 -7.54 -3.49 0.05
N ALA A 108 -7.35 -4.65 -0.54
CA ALA A 108 -8.31 -5.23 -1.47
C ALA A 108 -9.50 -5.84 -0.73
N THR A 109 -10.68 -5.80 -1.36
CA THR A 109 -11.92 -6.39 -0.86
C THR A 109 -12.33 -7.61 -1.67
N ASP A 110 -13.24 -8.43 -1.13
CA ASP A 110 -13.82 -9.58 -1.84
C ASP A 110 -14.76 -9.16 -2.97
N SER A 111 -15.36 -7.98 -2.87
CA SER A 111 -16.20 -7.41 -3.92
C SER A 111 -15.41 -6.92 -5.14
N GLY A 112 -14.06 -6.98 -5.10
CA GLY A 112 -13.19 -6.58 -6.19
C GLY A 112 -12.94 -5.09 -6.24
N SER A 113 -13.01 -4.41 -5.10
CA SER A 113 -12.55 -3.04 -4.93
C SER A 113 -11.21 -2.97 -4.19
N ILE A 114 -10.57 -1.81 -4.22
CA ILE A 114 -9.36 -1.53 -3.47
C ILE A 114 -9.53 -0.24 -2.68
N LEU A 115 -9.19 -0.27 -1.41
CA LEU A 115 -9.12 0.89 -0.54
C LEU A 115 -7.68 1.41 -0.49
N ALA A 116 -7.52 2.73 -0.57
CA ALA A 116 -6.28 3.45 -0.33
C ALA A 116 -6.48 4.39 0.87
N PHE A 117 -5.63 4.32 1.88
CA PHE A 117 -5.82 5.09 3.10
C PHE A 117 -4.49 5.61 3.67
N GLY A 118 -4.54 6.70 4.44
CA GLY A 118 -3.30 7.26 4.98
C GLY A 118 -3.47 8.55 5.76
N LEU A 119 -2.63 9.51 5.41
CA LEU A 119 -2.43 10.76 6.14
C LEU A 119 -3.72 11.56 6.29
N ARG A 120 -3.92 12.14 7.50
CA ARG A 120 -5.06 13.01 7.84
C ARG A 120 -6.44 12.36 7.64
N GLY A 121 -6.55 11.06 7.90
CA GLY A 121 -7.81 10.32 7.78
C GLY A 121 -8.34 10.24 6.34
N LYS A 122 -7.48 10.40 5.35
CA LYS A 122 -7.89 10.24 3.96
C LYS A 122 -8.00 8.76 3.63
N ALA A 123 -9.18 8.37 3.16
CA ALA A 123 -9.44 7.04 2.64
C ALA A 123 -10.32 7.15 1.39
N PHE A 124 -10.05 6.30 0.43
CA PHE A 124 -10.73 6.25 -0.87
C PHE A 124 -10.92 4.81 -1.29
N GLU A 125 -11.99 4.53 -2.02
CA GLU A 125 -12.27 3.23 -2.64
C GLU A 125 -12.33 3.37 -4.15
N SER A 126 -11.70 2.44 -4.86
CA SER A 126 -11.85 2.27 -6.30
C SER A 126 -12.51 0.93 -6.59
N LYS A 127 -13.50 0.93 -7.48
CA LYS A 127 -14.23 -0.26 -7.98
C LYS A 127 -13.90 -0.57 -9.44
N ASP A 128 -13.02 0.22 -10.04
CA ASP A 128 -12.65 0.16 -11.45
C ASP A 128 -11.13 0.09 -11.66
N ARG A 129 -10.47 -0.65 -10.78
CA ARG A 129 -9.02 -0.94 -10.86
C ARG A 129 -8.14 0.31 -10.73
N GLY A 130 -8.59 1.31 -9.96
CA GLY A 130 -7.84 2.53 -9.70
C GLY A 130 -8.05 3.65 -10.73
N ASP A 131 -8.97 3.47 -11.69
CA ASP A 131 -9.25 4.49 -12.71
C ASP A 131 -10.05 5.65 -12.10
N THR A 132 -10.98 5.38 -11.18
CA THR A 132 -11.68 6.40 -10.39
C THR A 132 -11.74 6.03 -8.91
N TRP A 133 -11.90 7.05 -8.05
CA TRP A 133 -11.86 6.90 -6.61
C TRP A 133 -13.01 7.62 -5.93
N GLN A 134 -13.70 6.94 -5.04
CA GLN A 134 -14.73 7.48 -4.18
C GLN A 134 -14.15 7.72 -2.78
N ARG A 135 -14.33 8.94 -2.24
CA ARG A 135 -13.90 9.26 -0.87
C ARG A 135 -14.76 8.53 0.15
N LEU A 136 -14.12 7.98 1.18
CA LEU A 136 -14.74 7.37 2.35
C LEU A 136 -14.75 8.36 3.53
N ASP A 137 -15.82 8.30 4.34
CA ASP A 137 -15.94 9.11 5.57
C ASP A 137 -15.36 8.35 6.77
N THR A 138 -14.18 8.76 7.20
CA THR A 138 -13.45 8.22 8.36
C THR A 138 -13.76 8.95 9.67
N LEU A 139 -14.78 9.81 9.65
CA LEU A 139 -15.31 10.58 10.77
C LEU A 139 -14.38 11.72 11.27
N GLN A 140 -13.08 11.51 11.30
CA GLN A 140 -12.10 12.48 11.82
C GLN A 140 -10.81 12.47 10.99
N PRO A 141 -10.08 13.59 10.91
CA PRO A 141 -8.86 13.70 10.11
C PRO A 141 -7.62 13.14 10.86
N VAL A 142 -7.73 11.92 11.39
CA VAL A 142 -6.66 11.21 12.11
C VAL A 142 -6.00 10.23 11.17
N THR A 143 -4.68 10.20 11.14
CA THR A 143 -3.89 9.37 10.23
C THR A 143 -4.23 7.88 10.39
N LEU A 144 -4.53 7.23 9.27
CA LEU A 144 -4.81 5.79 9.19
C LEU A 144 -3.49 5.05 8.96
N THR A 145 -3.22 4.04 9.76
CA THR A 145 -1.91 3.37 9.83
C THR A 145 -1.92 1.93 9.34
N SER A 146 -3.07 1.26 9.42
CA SER A 146 -3.19 -0.15 9.06
C SER A 146 -4.59 -0.49 8.60
N GLY A 147 -4.73 -1.51 7.77
CA GLY A 147 -5.99 -2.05 7.29
C GLY A 147 -6.03 -3.57 7.36
N LEU A 148 -7.20 -4.13 7.57
CA LEU A 148 -7.45 -5.56 7.59
C LEU A 148 -8.84 -5.85 7.03
N ARG A 149 -8.92 -6.82 6.12
CA ARG A 149 -10.18 -7.37 5.64
C ARG A 149 -10.64 -8.51 6.56
N LEU A 150 -11.93 -8.53 6.87
CA LEU A 150 -12.58 -9.60 7.61
C LEU A 150 -13.28 -10.59 6.66
N ASP A 151 -13.58 -11.79 7.17
CA ASP A 151 -14.26 -12.85 6.40
C ASP A 151 -15.69 -12.48 5.99
N ASP A 152 -16.32 -11.50 6.65
CA ASP A 152 -17.64 -10.98 6.29
C ASP A 152 -17.60 -9.91 5.19
N GLY A 153 -16.44 -9.68 4.59
CA GLY A 153 -16.20 -8.69 3.54
C GLY A 153 -15.98 -7.27 4.03
N SER A 154 -16.15 -7.00 5.34
CA SER A 154 -15.88 -5.69 5.90
C SER A 154 -14.38 -5.41 6.00
N VAL A 155 -14.02 -4.12 5.97
CA VAL A 155 -12.64 -3.65 6.15
C VAL A 155 -12.53 -2.90 7.47
N LEU A 156 -11.53 -3.24 8.26
CA LEU A 156 -11.11 -2.49 9.44
C LEU A 156 -9.94 -1.59 9.09
N LEU A 157 -9.98 -0.35 9.54
CA LEU A 157 -8.85 0.58 9.48
C LEU A 157 -8.52 1.04 10.89
N ALA A 158 -7.24 0.93 11.29
CA ALA A 158 -6.74 1.48 12.53
C ALA A 158 -6.14 2.87 12.30
N ASP A 159 -6.28 3.75 13.29
CA ASP A 159 -5.67 5.08 13.24
C ASP A 159 -4.69 5.33 14.40
N GLU A 160 -3.88 6.37 14.26
CA GLU A 160 -2.84 6.75 15.24
C GLU A 160 -3.39 7.15 16.62
N SER A 161 -4.70 7.39 16.74
CA SER A 161 -5.34 7.67 18.04
C SER A 161 -5.83 6.41 18.76
N GLY A 162 -5.67 5.24 18.14
CA GLY A 162 -6.10 3.95 18.70
C GLY A 162 -7.56 3.59 18.39
N ARG A 163 -8.24 4.32 17.48
CA ARG A 163 -9.57 3.92 17.02
C ARG A 163 -9.45 2.82 15.96
N VAL A 164 -10.43 1.92 15.96
CA VAL A 164 -10.67 0.97 14.88
C VAL A 164 -11.97 1.35 14.19
N LEU A 165 -11.86 1.68 12.92
CA LEU A 165 -12.98 2.02 12.04
C LEU A 165 -13.38 0.78 11.25
N ARG A 166 -14.68 0.51 11.13
CA ARG A 166 -15.21 -0.55 10.30
C ARG A 166 -16.03 0.02 9.16
N PHE A 167 -15.72 -0.41 7.96
CA PHE A 167 -16.54 -0.24 6.76
C PHE A 167 -17.17 -1.59 6.42
N ALA A 168 -18.49 -1.70 6.48
CA ALA A 168 -19.17 -2.86 5.90
C ALA A 168 -19.05 -2.81 4.37
N ASP A 169 -19.21 -3.97 3.71
CA ASP A 169 -19.10 -4.03 2.25
C ASP A 169 -20.12 -3.07 1.58
N GLY A 170 -19.61 -2.18 0.74
CA GLY A 170 -20.39 -1.15 0.08
C GLY A 170 -20.65 0.14 0.88
N ASP A 171 -20.28 0.19 2.16
CA ASP A 171 -20.44 1.40 2.97
C ASP A 171 -19.39 2.46 2.61
N THR A 172 -19.83 3.72 2.55
CA THR A 172 -18.94 4.88 2.33
C THR A 172 -18.62 5.63 3.63
N LYS A 173 -19.20 5.21 4.74
CA LYS A 173 -19.01 5.82 6.06
C LYS A 173 -18.64 4.77 7.09
N ALA A 174 -17.59 5.06 7.85
CA ALA A 174 -17.14 4.20 8.93
C ALA A 174 -18.11 4.17 10.12
N SER A 175 -18.16 3.04 10.81
CA SER A 175 -18.55 2.93 12.19
C SER A 175 -17.31 2.74 13.06
N VAL A 176 -17.33 3.27 14.31
CA VAL A 176 -16.23 3.05 15.26
C VAL A 176 -16.52 1.79 16.05
N LEU A 177 -15.59 0.84 16.05
CA LEU A 177 -15.67 -0.31 16.94
C LEU A 177 -15.35 0.15 18.36
N GLN A 178 -16.27 -0.07 19.30
CA GLN A 178 -16.01 0.17 20.71
C GLN A 178 -15.08 -0.93 21.24
N VAL A 179 -13.84 -0.57 21.53
CA VAL A 179 -12.95 -1.42 22.31
C VAL A 179 -13.32 -1.27 23.79
N THR A 180 -13.80 -2.32 24.41
CA THR A 180 -14.32 -2.30 25.80
C THR A 180 -13.26 -2.07 26.86
N GLN A 181 -11.98 -1.99 26.48
CA GLN A 181 -10.89 -1.52 27.34
C GLN A 181 -9.96 -0.64 26.50
N PRO A 182 -9.53 0.53 27.01
CA PRO A 182 -8.50 1.31 26.35
C PRO A 182 -7.18 0.57 26.48
N SER A 183 -6.87 -0.29 25.53
CA SER A 183 -5.53 -0.82 25.38
C SER A 183 -4.78 0.13 24.44
N TYR A 184 -3.72 0.73 24.95
CA TYR A 184 -2.79 1.44 24.10
C TYR A 184 -2.14 0.41 23.17
N PHE A 185 -2.35 0.53 21.87
CA PHE A 185 -1.59 -0.22 20.89
C PHE A 185 -0.17 0.36 20.89
N THR A 186 0.73 -0.27 21.62
CA THR A 186 2.16 -0.08 21.42
C THR A 186 2.59 -1.02 20.32
N GLY A 187 2.83 -0.48 19.12
CA GLY A 187 3.48 -1.16 18.03
C GLY A 187 4.96 -1.28 18.28
#